data_7006a2347d0b56408ed3b725668cf991
#
_entry.id   7006a2347d0b56408ed3b725668cf991
#
_cell.length_a   1.000
_cell.length_b   1.000
_cell.length_c   1.000
_cell.angle_alpha   90.00
_cell.angle_beta   90.00
_cell.angle_gamma   90.00
#
_symmetry.space_group_name_H-M   'P 1'
#
loop_
_entity.id
_entity.type
_entity.pdbx_description
1 polymer ?
#
loop_
_entity_poly.entity_id
_entity_poly.type
_entity_poly.pdbx_seq_one_letter_code
_entity_poly.pdbx_strand_id
1 'polypeptide(L)'
;DPAPFNAVLKAVVDAQGLVDYDSLQRDPSQLNRYLKELAELTPQRFTSWPEADQIALLINAYNAFTLRSIIDHDQIRASIKDIPGVWKFRRHALMGQQLTLDGIEHEILRREYNEPRIHAALVCAAMSCPPLRGEAFTGAELNRQLDDQSRRWLASSVGLQIDRAAGTVG
;
A
#
# COMPACT_ATOMS: atom_id res chain seq x y z
N ASP A 1 -12.47 4.44 8.41
CA ASP A 1 -11.60 4.63 9.57
C ASP A 1 -10.27 3.91 9.34
N PRO A 2 -9.08 4.60 9.42
CA PRO A 2 -7.79 3.92 9.25
C PRO A 2 -7.34 3.10 10.47
N ALA A 3 -8.04 3.18 11.61
CA ALA A 3 -7.60 2.58 12.88
C ALA A 3 -7.42 1.05 12.82
N PRO A 4 -8.31 0.26 12.19
CA PRO A 4 -8.10 -1.19 12.08
C PRO A 4 -6.85 -1.52 11.27
N PHE A 5 -6.61 -0.82 10.15
CA PHE A 5 -5.40 -1.05 9.35
C PHE A 5 -4.13 -0.58 10.07
N ASN A 6 -4.21 0.55 10.79
CA ASN A 6 -3.11 1.01 11.62
C ASN A 6 -2.74 0.01 12.73
N ALA A 7 -3.73 -0.68 13.31
CA ALA A 7 -3.49 -1.77 14.26
C ALA A 7 -2.75 -2.95 13.62
N VAL A 8 -3.14 -3.34 12.39
CA VAL A 8 -2.43 -4.36 11.60
C VAL A 8 -0.97 -3.95 11.41
N LEU A 9 -0.72 -2.76 10.86
CA LEU A 9 0.63 -2.31 10.53
C LEU A 9 1.54 -2.29 11.76
N LYS A 10 1.04 -1.77 12.89
CA LYS A 10 1.79 -1.76 14.16
C LYS A 10 2.12 -3.15 14.72
N ALA A 11 1.28 -4.14 14.43
CA ALA A 11 1.48 -5.49 14.93
C ALA A 11 2.48 -6.30 14.09
N VAL A 12 2.55 -6.05 12.77
CA VAL A 12 3.26 -6.93 11.83
C VAL A 12 4.39 -6.27 11.05
N VAL A 13 4.55 -4.94 11.11
CA VAL A 13 5.60 -4.21 10.36
C VAL A 13 6.71 -3.78 11.31
N ASP A 14 7.93 -4.19 11.01
CA ASP A 14 9.10 -3.80 11.80
C ASP A 14 9.64 -2.39 11.43
N ALA A 15 10.70 -1.97 12.13
CA ALA A 15 11.34 -0.67 11.91
C ALA A 15 11.96 -0.52 10.51
N GLN A 16 12.26 -1.62 9.83
CA GLN A 16 12.80 -1.68 8.48
C GLN A 16 11.70 -1.71 7.41
N GLY A 17 10.44 -1.87 7.81
CA GLY A 17 9.28 -1.98 6.91
C GLY A 17 9.07 -3.40 6.38
N LEU A 18 9.69 -4.40 7.02
CA LEU A 18 9.45 -5.81 6.73
C LEU A 18 8.20 -6.29 7.45
N VAL A 19 7.48 -7.21 6.83
CA VAL A 19 6.18 -7.70 7.31
C VAL A 19 6.30 -9.12 7.86
N ASP A 20 5.82 -9.34 9.07
CA ASP A 20 5.57 -10.68 9.63
C ASP A 20 4.26 -11.25 9.07
N TYR A 21 4.35 -11.87 7.88
CA TYR A 21 3.20 -12.46 7.21
C TYR A 21 2.64 -13.67 7.95
N ASP A 22 3.48 -14.44 8.66
CA ASP A 22 3.03 -15.60 9.43
C ASP A 22 2.11 -15.17 10.57
N SER A 23 2.46 -14.10 11.28
CA SER A 23 1.60 -13.53 12.31
C SER A 23 0.31 -12.95 11.73
N LEU A 24 0.38 -12.26 10.60
CA LEU A 24 -0.80 -11.71 9.92
C LEU A 24 -1.73 -12.80 9.40
N GLN A 25 -1.19 -13.92 8.89
CA GLN A 25 -1.99 -15.05 8.42
C GLN A 25 -2.69 -15.77 9.58
N ARG A 26 -2.03 -15.89 10.74
CA ARG A 26 -2.62 -16.50 11.95
C ARG A 26 -3.78 -15.68 12.52
N ASP A 27 -3.69 -14.35 12.49
CA ASP A 27 -4.79 -13.47 12.93
C ASP A 27 -5.01 -12.31 11.96
N PRO A 28 -5.80 -12.53 10.89
CA PRO A 28 -6.16 -11.50 9.93
C PRO A 28 -7.40 -10.66 10.35
N SER A 29 -7.86 -10.74 11.58
CA SER A 29 -9.16 -10.19 12.03
C SER A 29 -9.27 -8.68 11.77
N GLN A 30 -8.26 -7.89 12.13
CA GLN A 30 -8.25 -6.45 11.93
C GLN A 30 -8.13 -6.09 10.44
N LEU A 31 -7.33 -6.85 9.67
CA LEU A 31 -7.26 -6.68 8.22
C LEU A 31 -8.62 -6.95 7.57
N ASN A 32 -9.29 -8.04 7.93
CA ASN A 32 -10.62 -8.38 7.43
C ASN A 32 -11.65 -7.30 7.76
N ARG A 33 -11.60 -6.76 8.97
CA ARG A 33 -12.45 -5.64 9.37
C ARG A 33 -12.23 -4.42 8.48
N TYR A 34 -10.98 -4.04 8.26
CA TYR A 34 -10.66 -2.91 7.40
C TYR A 34 -11.12 -3.12 5.95
N LEU A 35 -10.86 -4.30 5.39
CA LEU A 35 -11.30 -4.66 4.04
C LEU A 35 -12.82 -4.62 3.88
N LYS A 36 -13.56 -5.03 4.91
CA LYS A 36 -15.03 -4.91 4.93
C LYS A 36 -15.47 -3.45 4.90
N GLU A 37 -14.86 -2.59 5.74
CA GLU A 37 -15.16 -1.14 5.73
C GLU A 37 -14.87 -0.49 4.38
N LEU A 38 -13.80 -0.91 3.67
CA LEU A 38 -13.49 -0.46 2.31
C LEU A 38 -14.56 -0.89 1.30
N ALA A 39 -15.04 -2.12 1.40
CA ALA A 39 -16.07 -2.65 0.50
C ALA A 39 -17.43 -1.94 0.68
N GLU A 40 -17.78 -1.60 1.93
CA GLU A 40 -19.05 -0.96 2.31
C GLU A 40 -19.05 0.57 2.14
N LEU A 41 -17.89 1.19 1.91
CA LEU A 41 -17.80 2.62 1.65
C LEU A 41 -18.51 2.96 0.33
N THR A 42 -19.36 3.99 0.35
CA THR A 42 -20.04 4.44 -0.88
C THR A 42 -19.19 5.45 -1.65
N PRO A 43 -19.24 5.46 -3.00
CA PRO A 43 -18.53 6.47 -3.80
C PRO A 43 -18.90 7.90 -3.42
N GLN A 44 -20.17 8.17 -3.13
CA GLN A 44 -20.65 9.50 -2.73
C GLN A 44 -20.00 9.99 -1.43
N ARG A 45 -19.86 9.08 -0.46
CA ARG A 45 -19.16 9.42 0.80
C ARG A 45 -17.68 9.67 0.56
N PHE A 46 -17.03 8.84 -0.24
CA PHE A 46 -15.62 9.00 -0.58
C PHE A 46 -15.35 10.34 -1.28
N THR A 47 -16.12 10.70 -2.30
CA THR A 47 -15.94 11.95 -3.05
C THR A 47 -16.27 13.21 -2.25
N SER A 48 -16.97 13.09 -1.11
CA SER A 48 -17.24 14.22 -0.21
C SER A 48 -16.05 14.57 0.70
N TRP A 49 -15.02 13.75 0.74
CA TRP A 49 -13.84 13.99 1.59
C TRP A 49 -12.84 14.94 0.94
N PRO A 50 -11.99 15.61 1.73
CA PRO A 50 -10.83 16.32 1.22
C PRO A 50 -9.92 15.37 0.40
N GLU A 51 -9.27 15.90 -0.64
CA GLU A 51 -8.39 15.12 -1.53
C GLU A 51 -7.31 14.35 -0.77
N ALA A 52 -6.71 14.96 0.26
CA ALA A 52 -5.71 14.30 1.09
C ALA A 52 -6.25 13.04 1.79
N ASP A 53 -7.50 13.04 2.24
CA ASP A 53 -8.13 11.87 2.85
C ASP A 53 -8.47 10.80 1.80
N GLN A 54 -8.84 11.22 0.60
CA GLN A 54 -9.07 10.30 -0.53
C GLN A 54 -7.77 9.58 -0.91
N ILE A 55 -6.67 10.30 -1.11
CA ILE A 55 -5.36 9.74 -1.42
C ILE A 55 -4.91 8.78 -0.31
N ALA A 56 -4.99 9.21 0.96
CA ALA A 56 -4.62 8.38 2.11
C ALA A 56 -5.40 7.06 2.15
N LEU A 57 -6.73 7.11 1.92
CA LEU A 57 -7.55 5.89 1.85
C LEU A 57 -7.11 4.96 0.73
N LEU A 58 -6.88 5.49 -0.47
CA LEU A 58 -6.52 4.68 -1.64
C LEU A 58 -5.14 4.01 -1.47
N ILE A 59 -4.16 4.72 -0.90
CA ILE A 59 -2.85 4.14 -0.56
C ILE A 59 -3.02 3.01 0.47
N ASN A 60 -3.76 3.26 1.55
CA ASN A 60 -4.02 2.25 2.57
C ASN A 60 -4.77 1.04 2.00
N ALA A 61 -5.75 1.25 1.12
CA ALA A 61 -6.50 0.18 0.47
C ALA A 61 -5.60 -0.68 -0.42
N TYR A 62 -4.76 -0.06 -1.25
CA TYR A 62 -3.78 -0.77 -2.08
C TYR A 62 -2.86 -1.65 -1.23
N ASN A 63 -2.27 -1.08 -0.17
CA ASN A 63 -1.36 -1.80 0.72
C ASN A 63 -2.08 -2.93 1.47
N ALA A 64 -3.30 -2.71 1.97
CA ALA A 64 -4.11 -3.74 2.63
C ALA A 64 -4.46 -4.89 1.68
N PHE A 65 -4.84 -4.60 0.42
CA PHE A 65 -5.10 -5.62 -0.60
C PHE A 65 -3.85 -6.39 -0.99
N THR A 66 -2.69 -5.73 -1.01
CA THR A 66 -1.39 -6.38 -1.22
C THR A 66 -1.10 -7.39 -0.11
N LEU A 67 -1.22 -6.98 1.17
CA LEU A 67 -1.06 -7.88 2.31
C LEU A 67 -2.04 -9.06 2.25
N ARG A 68 -3.31 -8.77 1.96
CA ARG A 68 -4.35 -9.81 1.81
C ARG A 68 -4.01 -10.80 0.70
N SER A 69 -3.49 -10.30 -0.42
CA SER A 69 -3.12 -11.15 -1.55
C SER A 69 -2.04 -12.16 -1.20
N ILE A 70 -1.10 -11.78 -0.33
CA ILE A 70 -0.01 -12.65 0.11
C ILE A 70 -0.52 -13.71 1.09
N ILE A 71 -1.27 -13.32 2.13
CA ILE A 71 -1.71 -14.26 3.18
C ILE A 71 -2.83 -15.19 2.76
N ASP A 72 -3.46 -14.95 1.60
CA ASP A 72 -4.48 -15.86 1.04
C ASP A 72 -3.88 -17.13 0.42
N HIS A 73 -2.58 -17.23 0.32
CA HIS A 73 -1.92 -18.45 -0.15
C HIS A 73 -1.62 -19.39 1.02
N ASP A 74 -1.83 -20.69 0.81
CA ASP A 74 -1.59 -21.72 1.83
C ASP A 74 -0.12 -21.77 2.26
N GLN A 75 0.78 -21.40 1.34
CA GLN A 75 2.20 -21.20 1.63
C GLN A 75 2.56 -19.75 1.28
N ILE A 76 3.12 -19.02 2.25
CA ILE A 76 3.64 -17.69 2.01
C ILE A 76 4.74 -17.77 0.96
N ARG A 77 4.52 -17.09 -0.16
CA ARG A 77 5.45 -17.10 -1.28
C ARG A 77 6.69 -16.29 -0.96
N ALA A 78 7.82 -16.72 -1.50
CA ALA A 78 9.09 -15.97 -1.36
C ALA A 78 8.99 -14.55 -1.97
N SER A 79 8.11 -14.37 -2.96
CA SER A 79 7.82 -13.08 -3.57
C SER A 79 6.35 -13.00 -3.99
N ILE A 80 5.75 -11.83 -3.87
CA ILE A 80 4.41 -11.55 -4.43
C ILE A 80 4.37 -11.79 -5.95
N LYS A 81 5.51 -11.67 -6.64
CA LYS A 81 5.65 -11.96 -8.08
C LYS A 81 5.33 -13.42 -8.43
N ASP A 82 5.44 -14.32 -7.44
CA ASP A 82 5.12 -15.74 -7.61
C ASP A 82 3.60 -16.00 -7.55
N ILE A 83 2.80 -14.97 -7.25
CA ILE A 83 1.34 -15.04 -7.25
C ILE A 83 0.82 -14.66 -8.63
N PRO A 84 0.31 -15.62 -9.44
CA PRO A 84 -0.12 -15.32 -10.80
C PRO A 84 -1.23 -14.27 -10.84
N GLY A 85 -1.01 -13.22 -11.62
CA GLY A 85 -2.03 -12.21 -11.88
C GLY A 85 -2.42 -11.33 -10.71
N VAL A 86 -1.63 -11.28 -9.64
CA VAL A 86 -1.92 -10.55 -8.41
C VAL A 86 -2.27 -9.07 -8.66
N TRP A 87 -1.59 -8.41 -9.59
CA TRP A 87 -1.84 -7.00 -9.91
C TRP A 87 -2.98 -6.79 -10.90
N LYS A 88 -3.09 -7.63 -11.94
CA LYS A 88 -3.96 -7.39 -13.10
C LYS A 88 -5.27 -8.16 -13.06
N PHE A 89 -5.33 -9.31 -12.39
CA PHE A 89 -6.50 -10.19 -12.45
C PHE A 89 -7.19 -10.39 -11.11
N ARG A 90 -6.43 -10.34 -9.99
CA ARG A 90 -7.03 -10.45 -8.67
C ARG A 90 -7.87 -9.22 -8.36
N ARG A 91 -9.13 -9.45 -7.99
CA ARG A 91 -10.09 -8.39 -7.72
C ARG A 91 -10.31 -8.22 -6.23
N HIS A 92 -10.49 -6.96 -5.83
CA HIS A 92 -10.71 -6.53 -4.45
C HIS A 92 -11.94 -5.63 -4.40
N ALA A 93 -12.76 -5.80 -3.36
CA ALA A 93 -13.95 -4.97 -3.17
C ALA A 93 -13.56 -3.61 -2.57
N LEU A 94 -13.78 -2.54 -3.31
CA LEU A 94 -13.57 -1.16 -2.89
C LEU A 94 -14.75 -0.30 -3.35
N MET A 95 -15.43 0.35 -2.42
CA MET A 95 -16.57 1.25 -2.71
C MET A 95 -17.66 0.58 -3.57
N GLY A 96 -18.00 -0.68 -3.25
CA GLY A 96 -18.98 -1.47 -4.01
C GLY A 96 -18.53 -1.94 -5.40
N GLN A 97 -17.29 -1.68 -5.80
CA GLN A 97 -16.70 -2.08 -7.07
C GLN A 97 -15.67 -3.18 -6.89
N GLN A 98 -15.41 -3.93 -7.96
CA GLN A 98 -14.35 -4.95 -8.01
C GLN A 98 -13.15 -4.42 -8.79
N LEU A 99 -12.11 -3.98 -8.08
CA LEU A 99 -10.91 -3.35 -8.64
C LEU A 99 -9.69 -4.24 -8.49
N THR A 100 -8.74 -4.10 -9.41
CA THR A 100 -7.42 -4.72 -9.32
C THR A 100 -6.42 -3.74 -8.68
N LEU A 101 -5.29 -4.23 -8.19
CA LEU A 101 -4.20 -3.36 -7.71
C LEU A 101 -3.73 -2.41 -8.83
N ASP A 102 -3.56 -2.93 -10.04
CA ASP A 102 -3.18 -2.15 -11.23
C ASP A 102 -4.22 -1.05 -11.54
N GLY A 103 -5.52 -1.36 -11.42
CA GLY A 103 -6.60 -0.38 -11.58
C GLY A 103 -6.57 0.71 -10.51
N ILE A 104 -6.34 0.37 -9.24
CA ILE A 104 -6.23 1.36 -8.17
C ILE A 104 -5.02 2.29 -8.39
N GLU A 105 -3.87 1.73 -8.76
CA GLU A 105 -2.65 2.51 -8.98
C GLU A 105 -2.73 3.39 -10.23
N HIS A 106 -3.05 2.79 -11.38
CA HIS A 106 -2.89 3.46 -12.68
C HIS A 106 -4.14 4.22 -13.14
N GLU A 107 -5.34 3.64 -12.89
CA GLU A 107 -6.57 4.25 -13.37
C GLU A 107 -7.18 5.25 -12.36
N ILE A 108 -6.86 5.13 -11.07
CA ILE A 108 -7.36 6.03 -10.04
C ILE A 108 -6.23 6.93 -9.53
N LEU A 109 -5.26 6.37 -8.77
CA LEU A 109 -4.28 7.20 -8.07
C LEU A 109 -3.44 8.06 -9.01
N ARG A 110 -2.87 7.47 -10.06
CA ARG A 110 -1.99 8.22 -10.99
C ARG A 110 -2.74 9.10 -11.98
N ARG A 111 -3.99 8.78 -12.28
CA ARG A 111 -4.77 9.50 -13.28
C ARG A 111 -5.54 10.67 -12.67
N GLU A 112 -6.10 10.48 -11.49
CA GLU A 112 -7.00 11.45 -10.87
C GLU A 112 -6.30 12.42 -9.90
N TYR A 113 -5.10 12.02 -9.38
CA TYR A 113 -4.37 12.82 -8.40
C TYR A 113 -2.98 13.21 -8.89
N ASN A 114 -2.65 14.51 -8.75
CA ASN A 114 -1.34 15.04 -9.14
C ASN A 114 -0.33 14.97 -7.97
N GLU A 115 -0.03 13.75 -7.50
CA GLU A 115 0.86 13.54 -6.35
C GLU A 115 1.91 12.45 -6.68
N PRO A 116 3.09 12.84 -7.20
CA PRO A 116 4.10 11.87 -7.65
C PRO A 116 4.69 11.01 -6.53
N ARG A 117 4.65 11.48 -5.27
CA ARG A 117 5.17 10.72 -4.11
C ARG A 117 4.32 9.48 -3.78
N ILE A 118 3.13 9.34 -4.34
CA ILE A 118 2.28 8.13 -4.19
C ILE A 118 3.07 6.89 -4.55
N HIS A 119 3.94 6.95 -5.57
CA HIS A 119 4.76 5.81 -5.98
C HIS A 119 5.64 5.25 -4.84
N ALA A 120 6.17 6.12 -3.97
CA ALA A 120 6.94 5.70 -2.81
C ALA A 120 6.09 5.09 -1.67
N ALA A 121 4.77 5.24 -1.73
CA ALA A 121 3.84 4.79 -0.71
C ALA A 121 3.12 3.47 -1.06
N LEU A 122 3.14 3.06 -2.34
CA LEU A 122 2.52 1.81 -2.79
C LEU A 122 3.53 0.67 -2.68
N VAL A 123 3.23 -0.31 -1.83
CA VAL A 123 4.15 -1.41 -1.54
C VAL A 123 3.79 -2.63 -2.37
N CYS A 124 4.70 -3.07 -3.23
CA CYS A 124 4.50 -4.27 -4.03
C CYS A 124 5.10 -5.54 -3.39
N ALA A 125 5.45 -5.48 -2.11
CA ALA A 125 5.99 -6.60 -1.34
C ALA A 125 7.20 -7.33 -1.98
N ALA A 126 8.01 -6.62 -2.77
CA ALA A 126 9.30 -7.09 -3.27
C ALA A 126 10.42 -6.28 -2.61
N MET A 127 11.60 -6.87 -2.45
CA MET A 127 12.75 -6.22 -1.80
C MET A 127 13.21 -4.93 -2.49
N SER A 128 12.88 -4.75 -3.77
CA SER A 128 13.17 -3.53 -4.54
C SER A 128 12.10 -2.44 -4.40
N CYS A 129 11.01 -2.73 -3.69
CA CYS A 129 9.91 -1.78 -3.51
C CYS A 129 10.14 -0.89 -2.30
N PRO A 130 9.41 0.23 -2.21
CA PRO A 130 9.39 1.03 -1.00
C PRO A 130 9.02 0.18 0.23
N PRO A 131 9.65 0.41 1.40
CA PRO A 131 9.31 -0.30 2.64
C PRO A 131 7.89 0.05 3.08
N LEU A 132 7.16 -0.91 3.64
CA LEU A 132 5.83 -0.62 4.20
C LEU A 132 5.97 0.22 5.48
N ARG A 133 5.11 1.24 5.63
CA ARG A 133 5.06 2.02 6.88
C ARG A 133 4.40 1.21 7.99
N GLY A 134 4.92 1.35 9.21
CA GLY A 134 4.30 0.79 10.42
C GLY A 134 3.07 1.59 10.90
N GLU A 135 2.59 2.56 10.12
CA GLU A 135 1.39 3.35 10.40
C GLU A 135 0.58 3.60 9.14
N ALA A 136 -0.74 3.69 9.27
CA ALA A 136 -1.62 4.04 8.16
C ALA A 136 -1.46 5.50 7.74
N PHE A 137 -1.62 5.79 6.45
CA PHE A 137 -1.71 7.16 5.94
C PHE A 137 -3.02 7.81 6.41
N THR A 138 -2.95 9.09 6.72
CA THR A 138 -4.12 9.92 7.07
C THR A 138 -4.07 11.24 6.32
N GLY A 139 -5.21 11.83 5.98
CA GLY A 139 -5.24 13.09 5.26
C GLY A 139 -4.50 14.22 5.99
N ALA A 140 -4.67 14.31 7.33
CA ALA A 140 -4.02 15.31 8.15
C ALA A 140 -2.48 15.25 8.10
N GLU A 141 -1.91 14.05 7.97
CA GLU A 141 -0.46 13.81 7.99
C GLU A 141 0.10 13.45 6.60
N LEU A 142 -0.73 13.43 5.56
CA LEU A 142 -0.39 12.88 4.25
C LEU A 142 0.93 13.45 3.70
N ASN A 143 1.07 14.78 3.69
CA ASN A 143 2.27 15.43 3.16
C ASN A 143 3.53 15.01 3.92
N ARG A 144 3.48 15.01 5.25
CA ARG A 144 4.60 14.58 6.10
C ARG A 144 4.94 13.10 5.86
N GLN A 145 3.91 12.25 5.77
CA GLN A 145 4.07 10.82 5.58
C GLN A 145 4.64 10.49 4.20
N LEU A 146 4.19 11.17 3.14
CA LEU A 146 4.72 10.99 1.78
C LEU A 146 6.15 11.49 1.64
N ASP A 147 6.49 12.64 2.24
CA ASP A 147 7.87 13.15 2.25
C ASP A 147 8.83 12.22 2.97
N ASP A 148 8.44 11.74 4.16
CA ASP A 148 9.24 10.79 4.93
C ASP A 148 9.41 9.47 4.17
N GLN A 149 8.35 8.95 3.58
CA GLN A 149 8.38 7.71 2.82
C GLN A 149 9.28 7.81 1.58
N SER A 150 9.19 8.91 0.86
CA SER A 150 10.04 9.18 -0.30
C SER A 150 11.52 9.27 0.08
N ARG A 151 11.85 9.98 1.18
CA ARG A 151 13.24 10.06 1.67
C ARG A 151 13.78 8.70 2.09
N ARG A 152 12.98 7.90 2.82
CA ARG A 152 13.38 6.55 3.24
C ARG A 152 13.67 5.65 2.06
N TRP A 153 12.78 5.66 1.06
CA TRP A 153 12.97 4.83 -0.13
C TRP A 153 14.19 5.27 -0.93
N LEU A 154 14.32 6.57 -1.25
CA LEU A 154 15.46 7.10 -2.01
C LEU A 154 16.80 6.91 -1.29
N ALA A 155 16.82 6.93 0.05
CA ALA A 155 18.01 6.69 0.84
C ALA A 155 18.36 5.19 0.99
N SER A 156 17.48 4.29 0.60
CA SER A 156 17.72 2.85 0.65
C SER A 156 18.65 2.40 -0.48
N SER A 157 19.30 1.24 -0.32
CA SER A 157 20.21 0.66 -1.32
C SER A 157 19.52 0.28 -2.64
N VAL A 158 18.19 0.28 -2.67
CA VAL A 158 17.36 -0.08 -3.84
C VAL A 158 16.57 1.10 -4.39
N GLY A 159 16.64 2.27 -3.75
CA GLY A 159 15.88 3.46 -4.13
C GLY A 159 16.57 4.28 -5.21
N LEU A 160 17.62 5.00 -4.85
CA LEU A 160 18.35 5.88 -5.76
C LEU A 160 19.84 5.47 -5.78
N GLN A 161 20.32 5.11 -6.95
CA GLN A 161 21.75 4.87 -7.17
C GLN A 161 22.35 6.01 -8.01
N ILE A 162 23.36 6.68 -7.46
CA ILE A 162 24.07 7.75 -8.16
C ILE A 162 25.49 7.28 -8.45
N ASP A 163 25.79 6.97 -9.70
CA ASP A 163 27.15 6.80 -10.15
C ASP A 163 27.74 8.15 -10.55
N ARG A 164 28.50 8.76 -9.64
CA ARG A 164 29.12 10.07 -9.86
C ARG A 164 30.26 10.00 -10.89
N ALA A 165 30.89 8.84 -11.06
CA ALA A 165 31.96 8.67 -12.04
C ALA A 165 31.42 8.56 -13.47
N ALA A 166 30.31 7.84 -13.63
CA ALA A 166 29.62 7.72 -14.90
C ALA A 166 28.64 8.86 -15.18
N GLY A 167 28.31 9.71 -14.19
CA GLY A 167 27.32 10.77 -14.31
C GLY A 167 25.90 10.26 -14.51
N THR A 168 25.60 9.04 -14.03
CA THR A 168 24.31 8.39 -14.22
C THR A 168 23.53 8.25 -12.90
N VAL A 169 22.20 8.24 -13.04
CA VAL A 169 21.24 8.02 -11.94
C VAL A 169 20.38 6.84 -12.35
N GLY A 170 20.29 5.83 -11.49
CA GLY A 170 19.47 4.63 -11.68
C GLY A 170 18.59 4.35 -10.47
#